data_5b74d614f37c74fd6b35a1f787567e1e
#
_entry.id   5b74d614f37c74fd6b35a1f787567e1e
#
_cell.length_a   1.000
_cell.length_b   1.000
_cell.length_c   1.000
_cell.angle_alpha   90.00
_cell.angle_beta   90.00
_cell.angle_gamma   90.00
#
_symmetry.space_group_name_H-M   'P 1'
#
loop_
_entity.id
_entity.type
_entity.pdbx_description
1 polymer ?
#
loop_
_entity_poly.entity_id
_entity_poly.type
_entity_poly.pdbx_seq_one_letter_code
_entity_poly.pdbx_strand_id
1 'polypeptide(L)'
;MKYDFDEIVPRRGTHSVKWELDSDPDILPMWVADMDFRTAPPVVEALRRRVEHGIFGYAQAPQAYYDAVVKWFERRHGWHTEPEWILHTTGVIPALSAILKALTQPGDKILVQTPVYNHFFIAIRNSGCRTAENDLTY
;
A
#
# COMPACT_ATOMS: atom_id res chain seq x y z
N MET A 1 -23.54 -9.96 -2.33
CA MET A 1 -23.70 -8.88 -1.35
C MET A 1 -23.48 -7.58 -2.08
N LYS A 2 -24.42 -6.64 -2.01
CA LYS A 2 -24.29 -5.31 -2.63
C LYS A 2 -23.72 -4.37 -1.57
N TYR A 3 -22.62 -3.71 -1.89
CA TYR A 3 -22.02 -2.70 -1.01
C TYR A 3 -22.67 -1.34 -1.29
N ASP A 4 -22.86 -0.55 -0.25
CA ASP A 4 -23.35 0.83 -0.37
C ASP A 4 -22.14 1.77 -0.41
N PHE A 5 -21.87 2.35 -1.57
CA PHE A 5 -20.80 3.31 -1.79
C PHE A 5 -21.30 4.77 -1.73
N ASP A 6 -22.62 4.97 -1.55
CA ASP A 6 -23.22 6.29 -1.42
C ASP A 6 -23.39 6.70 0.04
N GLU A 7 -23.14 5.76 0.99
CA GLU A 7 -23.17 6.07 2.42
C GLU A 7 -22.08 7.08 2.77
N ILE A 8 -22.50 8.22 3.34
CA ILE A 8 -21.58 9.23 3.84
C ILE A 8 -21.09 8.80 5.23
N VAL A 9 -19.80 8.46 5.31
CA VAL A 9 -19.15 8.09 6.57
C VAL A 9 -18.38 9.29 7.13
N PRO A 10 -18.80 9.88 8.27
CA PRO A 10 -18.06 10.99 8.88
C PRO A 10 -16.63 10.58 9.23
N ARG A 11 -15.65 11.39 8.79
CA ARG A 11 -14.22 11.12 8.98
C ARG A 11 -13.54 12.14 9.91
N ARG A 12 -14.15 13.33 10.12
CA ARG A 12 -13.64 14.31 11.08
C ARG A 12 -13.86 13.82 12.51
N GLY A 13 -12.93 14.08 13.41
CA GLY A 13 -12.93 13.56 14.78
C GLY A 13 -12.54 12.08 14.91
N THR A 14 -11.98 11.48 13.86
CA THR A 14 -11.57 10.07 13.85
C THR A 14 -10.05 9.86 13.74
N HIS A 15 -9.28 10.90 13.97
CA HIS A 15 -7.82 10.94 13.79
C HIS A 15 -7.39 10.62 12.35
N SER A 16 -8.24 10.93 11.37
CA SER A 16 -7.91 10.80 9.96
C SER A 16 -7.00 11.94 9.52
N VAL A 17 -5.74 11.66 9.20
CA VAL A 17 -4.80 12.68 8.69
C VAL A 17 -5.36 13.38 7.45
N LYS A 18 -6.04 12.65 6.57
CA LYS A 18 -6.69 13.19 5.37
C LYS A 18 -7.67 14.31 5.70
N TRP A 19 -8.51 14.10 6.72
CA TRP A 19 -9.64 14.97 7.05
C TRP A 19 -9.36 15.99 8.14
N GLU A 20 -8.23 15.85 8.86
CA GLU A 20 -7.88 16.71 9.99
C GLU A 20 -6.65 17.60 9.73
N LEU A 21 -5.99 17.44 8.57
CA LEU A 21 -4.86 18.28 8.19
C LEU A 21 -5.28 19.75 8.04
N ASP A 22 -6.49 19.98 7.50
CA ASP A 22 -7.08 21.31 7.39
C ASP A 22 -8.29 21.42 8.33
N SER A 23 -8.34 22.52 9.08
CA SER A 23 -9.43 22.79 10.02
C SER A 23 -10.68 23.38 9.35
N ASP A 24 -10.56 23.88 8.11
CA ASP A 24 -11.70 24.43 7.37
C ASP A 24 -12.67 23.30 6.97
N PRO A 25 -13.93 23.34 7.44
CA PRO A 25 -14.91 22.29 7.15
C PRO A 25 -15.33 22.24 5.68
N ASP A 26 -15.18 23.32 4.95
CA ASP A 26 -15.61 23.43 3.55
C ASP A 26 -14.58 22.90 2.56
N ILE A 27 -13.35 22.60 3.03
CA ILE A 27 -12.32 21.99 2.20
C ILE A 27 -12.55 20.49 2.06
N LEU A 28 -12.73 20.04 0.83
CA LEU A 28 -12.75 18.62 0.49
C LEU A 28 -11.32 18.11 0.25
N PRO A 29 -10.78 17.24 1.12
CA PRO A 29 -9.41 16.77 0.96
C PRO A 29 -9.33 15.73 -0.17
N MET A 30 -8.45 15.98 -1.16
CA MET A 30 -8.20 15.09 -2.30
C MET A 30 -6.71 14.79 -2.52
N TRP A 31 -5.88 15.01 -1.51
CA TRP A 31 -4.42 14.94 -1.62
C TRP A 31 -3.84 13.55 -1.34
N VAL A 32 -4.59 12.67 -0.68
CA VAL A 32 -4.18 11.31 -0.34
C VAL A 32 -5.25 10.31 -0.78
N ALA A 33 -4.82 9.13 -1.19
CA ALA A 33 -5.65 8.15 -1.88
C ALA A 33 -6.38 7.15 -0.98
N ASP A 34 -6.39 7.36 0.35
CA ASP A 34 -7.22 6.53 1.22
C ASP A 34 -8.71 6.77 0.94
N MET A 35 -9.45 5.68 0.83
CA MET A 35 -10.87 5.72 0.48
C MET A 35 -11.73 6.02 1.71
N ASP A 36 -12.85 6.71 1.48
CA ASP A 36 -13.81 7.06 2.52
C ASP A 36 -14.99 6.07 2.61
N PHE A 37 -14.92 4.98 1.88
CA PHE A 37 -15.88 3.88 1.95
C PHE A 37 -15.60 2.95 3.11
N ARG A 38 -16.67 2.37 3.68
CA ARG A 38 -16.50 1.31 4.68
C ARG A 38 -15.75 0.12 4.11
N THR A 39 -14.89 -0.45 4.92
CA THR A 39 -14.24 -1.72 4.60
C THR A 39 -15.29 -2.82 4.41
N ALA A 40 -15.08 -3.69 3.44
CA ALA A 40 -16.00 -4.78 3.14
C ALA A 40 -16.31 -5.64 4.38
N PRO A 41 -17.60 -5.97 4.64
CA PRO A 41 -18.00 -6.70 5.84
C PRO A 41 -17.24 -8.01 6.11
N PRO A 42 -16.88 -8.83 5.11
CA PRO A 42 -16.08 -10.03 5.36
C PRO A 42 -14.68 -9.73 5.93
N VAL A 43 -14.09 -8.59 5.55
CA VAL A 43 -12.78 -8.16 6.07
C VAL A 43 -12.93 -7.72 7.53
N VAL A 44 -13.95 -6.90 7.82
CA VAL A 44 -14.26 -6.46 9.19
C VAL A 44 -14.50 -7.66 10.10
N GLU A 45 -15.26 -8.65 9.63
CA GLU A 45 -15.57 -9.85 10.40
C GLU A 45 -14.32 -10.72 10.66
N ALA A 46 -13.42 -10.83 9.68
CA ALA A 46 -12.16 -11.54 9.88
C ALA A 46 -11.27 -10.84 10.94
N LEU A 47 -11.22 -9.51 10.92
CA LEU A 47 -10.51 -8.73 11.95
C LEU A 47 -11.16 -8.89 13.33
N ARG A 48 -12.51 -8.87 13.42
CA ARG A 48 -13.23 -9.06 14.68
C ARG A 48 -12.88 -10.39 15.32
N ARG A 49 -12.95 -11.51 14.58
CA ARG A 49 -12.55 -12.83 15.08
C ARG A 49 -11.12 -12.85 15.58
N ARG A 50 -10.22 -12.15 14.91
CA ARG A 50 -8.82 -12.08 15.37
C ARG A 50 -8.66 -11.28 16.65
N VAL A 51 -9.40 -10.19 16.81
CA VAL A 51 -9.43 -9.38 18.03
C VAL A 51 -10.04 -10.18 19.19
N GLU A 52 -11.13 -10.91 18.96
CA GLU A 52 -11.79 -11.74 19.96
C GLU A 52 -10.88 -12.88 20.46
N HIS A 53 -10.03 -13.42 19.60
CA HIS A 53 -8.98 -14.38 20.01
C HIS A 53 -8.01 -13.81 21.05
N GLY A 54 -7.69 -12.51 21.00
CA GLY A 54 -7.01 -11.74 22.04
C GLY A 54 -5.51 -11.98 22.21
N ILE A 55 -4.89 -12.90 21.46
CA ILE A 55 -3.46 -13.19 21.55
C ILE A 55 -2.77 -12.72 20.27
N PHE A 56 -1.93 -11.69 20.38
CA PHE A 56 -1.20 -11.03 19.29
C PHE A 56 0.29 -11.28 19.45
N GLY A 57 0.73 -12.47 19.14
CA GLY A 57 2.13 -12.86 19.17
C GLY A 57 2.76 -12.90 17.79
N TYR A 58 3.87 -13.58 17.66
CA TYR A 58 4.48 -13.85 16.35
C TYR A 58 3.51 -14.68 15.51
N ALA A 59 3.16 -14.15 14.34
CA ALA A 59 2.24 -14.79 13.42
C ALA A 59 2.95 -15.12 12.10
N GLN A 60 2.55 -16.23 11.50
CA GLN A 60 2.98 -16.65 10.17
C GLN A 60 1.79 -16.52 9.21
N ALA A 61 2.05 -16.06 7.98
CA ALA A 61 1.04 -16.06 6.95
C ALA A 61 0.62 -17.50 6.62
N PRO A 62 -0.69 -17.82 6.66
CA PRO A 62 -1.17 -19.15 6.33
C PRO A 62 -1.07 -19.41 4.81
N GLN A 63 -1.06 -20.69 4.40
CA GLN A 63 -1.04 -21.05 2.98
C GLN A 63 -2.17 -20.37 2.18
N ALA A 64 -3.35 -20.25 2.77
CA ALA A 64 -4.50 -19.57 2.16
C ALA A 64 -4.23 -18.13 1.75
N TYR A 65 -3.29 -17.43 2.40
CA TYR A 65 -2.87 -16.10 1.99
C TYR A 65 -2.11 -16.15 0.65
N TYR A 66 -1.13 -17.03 0.54
CA TYR A 66 -0.35 -17.19 -0.69
C TYR A 66 -1.23 -17.63 -1.85
N ASP A 67 -2.11 -18.60 -1.61
CA ASP A 67 -3.08 -19.07 -2.60
C ASP A 67 -4.00 -17.93 -3.09
N ALA A 68 -4.41 -17.05 -2.18
CA ALA A 68 -5.26 -15.91 -2.55
C ALA A 68 -4.51 -14.91 -3.43
N VAL A 69 -3.24 -14.62 -3.13
CA VAL A 69 -2.39 -13.73 -3.93
C VAL A 69 -2.15 -14.31 -5.32
N VAL A 70 -1.73 -15.57 -5.42
CA VAL A 70 -1.49 -16.27 -6.70
C VAL A 70 -2.76 -16.26 -7.56
N LYS A 71 -3.89 -16.69 -7.00
CA LYS A 71 -5.18 -16.68 -7.71
C LYS A 71 -5.65 -15.28 -8.13
N TRP A 72 -5.31 -14.26 -7.36
CA TRP A 72 -5.62 -12.88 -7.73
C TRP A 72 -4.87 -12.47 -8.99
N PHE A 73 -3.53 -12.64 -9.00
CA PHE A 73 -2.69 -12.27 -10.14
C PHE A 73 -3.05 -13.04 -11.39
N GLU A 74 -3.28 -14.35 -11.28
CA GLU A 74 -3.71 -15.18 -12.40
C GLU A 74 -5.06 -14.70 -12.97
N ARG A 75 -6.07 -14.55 -12.12
CA ARG A 75 -7.42 -14.17 -12.55
C ARG A 75 -7.53 -12.75 -13.10
N ARG A 76 -6.81 -11.79 -12.50
CA ARG A 76 -6.96 -10.36 -12.83
C ARG A 76 -5.97 -9.87 -13.87
N HIS A 77 -4.83 -10.52 -13.99
CA HIS A 77 -3.72 -10.07 -14.82
C HIS A 77 -3.18 -11.15 -15.76
N GLY A 78 -3.69 -12.38 -15.71
CA GLY A 78 -3.17 -13.50 -16.49
C GLY A 78 -1.72 -13.85 -16.14
N TRP A 79 -1.27 -13.47 -14.96
CA TRP A 79 0.10 -13.67 -14.50
C TRP A 79 0.16 -14.80 -13.48
N HIS A 80 0.78 -15.91 -13.89
CA HIS A 80 1.04 -17.01 -13.00
C HIS A 80 2.26 -16.72 -12.12
N THR A 81 2.07 -16.75 -10.81
CA THR A 81 3.11 -16.53 -9.81
C THR A 81 3.22 -17.73 -8.88
N GLU A 82 4.41 -17.99 -8.34
CA GLU A 82 4.64 -19.03 -7.37
C GLU A 82 4.62 -18.49 -5.95
N PRO A 83 4.08 -19.24 -4.95
CA PRO A 83 4.05 -18.81 -3.56
C PRO A 83 5.42 -18.40 -3.01
N GLU A 84 6.50 -19.06 -3.45
CA GLU A 84 7.88 -18.83 -3.03
C GLU A 84 8.44 -17.49 -3.51
N TRP A 85 7.80 -16.85 -4.50
CA TRP A 85 8.18 -15.52 -4.98
C TRP A 85 7.61 -14.39 -4.12
N ILE A 86 6.73 -14.73 -3.17
CA ILE A 86 6.02 -13.73 -2.36
C ILE A 86 6.81 -13.48 -1.08
N LEU A 87 7.36 -12.28 -0.97
CA LEU A 87 8.04 -11.79 0.22
C LEU A 87 7.20 -10.73 0.92
N HIS A 88 7.06 -10.86 2.23
CA HIS A 88 6.32 -9.90 3.05
C HIS A 88 7.19 -8.72 3.47
N THR A 89 6.60 -7.54 3.37
CA THR A 89 7.18 -6.32 3.94
C THR A 89 6.13 -5.54 4.71
N THR A 90 6.55 -4.59 5.52
CA THR A 90 5.66 -3.74 6.33
C THR A 90 4.99 -2.62 5.52
N GLY A 91 5.24 -2.56 4.21
CA GLY A 91 4.64 -1.58 3.30
C GLY A 91 5.47 -1.40 2.03
N VAL A 92 4.92 -0.67 1.06
CA VAL A 92 5.55 -0.47 -0.26
C VAL A 92 6.86 0.32 -0.15
N ILE A 93 6.93 1.37 0.65
CA ILE A 93 8.16 2.17 0.80
C ILE A 93 9.27 1.39 1.50
N PRO A 94 9.03 0.64 2.59
CA PRO A 94 10.01 -0.31 3.12
C PRO A 94 10.47 -1.36 2.10
N ALA A 95 9.54 -1.91 1.30
CA ALA A 95 9.87 -2.86 0.22
C ALA A 95 10.82 -2.23 -0.79
N LEU A 96 10.50 -1.03 -1.29
CA LEU A 96 11.32 -0.29 -2.23
C LEU A 96 12.73 -0.03 -1.67
N SER A 97 12.82 0.40 -0.42
CA SER A 97 14.09 0.64 0.26
C SER A 97 14.92 -0.63 0.40
N ALA A 98 14.28 -1.77 0.71
CA ALA A 98 14.95 -3.07 0.79
C ALA A 98 15.47 -3.51 -0.57
N ILE A 99 14.67 -3.38 -1.63
CA ILE A 99 15.04 -3.72 -3.01
C ILE A 99 16.24 -2.88 -3.46
N LEU A 100 16.19 -1.57 -3.26
CA LEU A 100 17.30 -0.68 -3.62
C LEU A 100 18.60 -1.10 -2.91
N LYS A 101 18.55 -1.34 -1.60
CA LYS A 101 19.72 -1.78 -0.84
C LYS A 101 20.24 -3.17 -1.26
N ALA A 102 19.37 -4.05 -1.70
CA ALA A 102 19.76 -5.39 -2.12
C ALA A 102 20.39 -5.43 -3.51
N LEU A 103 19.97 -4.54 -4.42
CA LEU A 103 20.32 -4.60 -5.84
C LEU A 103 21.26 -3.50 -6.30
N THR A 104 21.58 -2.50 -5.46
CA THR A 104 22.39 -1.36 -5.86
C THR A 104 23.51 -1.03 -4.88
N GLN A 105 24.49 -0.27 -5.37
CA GLN A 105 25.58 0.30 -4.58
C GLN A 105 25.40 1.83 -4.47
N PRO A 106 25.94 2.47 -3.41
CA PRO A 106 25.99 3.91 -3.34
C PRO A 106 26.59 4.54 -4.59
N GLY A 107 25.90 5.53 -5.16
CA GLY A 107 26.31 6.20 -6.40
C GLY A 107 25.65 5.66 -7.67
N ASP A 108 25.03 4.50 -7.64
CA ASP A 108 24.29 3.95 -8.77
C ASP A 108 23.12 4.86 -9.18
N LYS A 109 22.77 4.80 -10.46
CA LYS A 109 21.63 5.54 -11.01
C LYS A 109 20.40 4.68 -11.07
N ILE A 110 19.31 5.17 -10.51
CA ILE A 110 18.00 4.54 -10.51
C ILE A 110 17.08 5.30 -11.44
N LEU A 111 16.60 4.61 -12.47
CA LEU A 111 15.66 5.19 -13.43
C LEU A 111 14.28 5.35 -12.81
N VAL A 112 13.70 6.53 -12.97
CA VAL A 112 12.30 6.82 -12.64
C VAL A 112 11.63 7.53 -13.81
N GLN A 113 10.36 7.23 -14.04
CA GLN A 113 9.53 7.91 -15.03
C GLN A 113 8.82 9.09 -14.36
N THR A 114 9.09 10.30 -14.81
CA THR A 114 8.52 11.54 -14.23
C THR A 114 7.37 12.07 -15.08
N PRO A 115 6.34 12.71 -14.44
CA PRO A 115 6.15 12.92 -12.99
C PRO A 115 5.76 11.64 -12.24
N VAL A 116 6.25 11.48 -11.01
CA VAL A 116 6.06 10.28 -10.20
C VAL A 116 5.97 10.62 -8.71
N TYR A 117 5.53 9.65 -7.93
CA TYR A 117 5.37 9.78 -6.48
C TYR A 117 6.70 10.18 -5.80
N ASN A 118 6.66 11.27 -5.05
CA ASN A 118 7.84 11.92 -4.47
C ASN A 118 8.67 11.02 -3.55
N HIS A 119 8.06 10.02 -2.90
CA HIS A 119 8.78 9.09 -2.03
C HIS A 119 9.76 8.19 -2.79
N PHE A 120 9.64 8.04 -4.10
CA PHE A 120 10.65 7.32 -4.89
C PHE A 120 12.00 8.06 -4.86
N PHE A 121 11.99 9.37 -5.04
CA PHE A 121 13.20 10.20 -4.94
C PHE A 121 13.82 10.14 -3.54
N ILE A 122 12.97 10.13 -2.50
CA ILE A 122 13.42 10.02 -1.11
C ILE A 122 14.09 8.65 -0.86
N ALA A 123 13.47 7.57 -1.31
CA ALA A 123 14.00 6.21 -1.15
C ALA A 123 15.35 6.04 -1.88
N ILE A 124 15.47 6.55 -3.10
CA ILE A 124 16.70 6.53 -3.90
C ILE A 124 17.82 7.28 -3.17
N ARG A 125 17.57 8.52 -2.77
CA ARG A 125 18.53 9.33 -2.05
C ARG A 125 18.98 8.70 -0.73
N ASN A 126 18.03 8.15 0.05
CA ASN A 126 18.32 7.51 1.34
C ASN A 126 19.10 6.19 1.18
N SER A 127 19.10 5.60 -0.01
CA SER A 127 19.91 4.43 -0.36
C SER A 127 21.30 4.81 -0.88
N GLY A 128 21.64 6.11 -0.90
CA GLY A 128 22.92 6.61 -1.43
C GLY A 128 23.01 6.61 -2.95
N CYS A 129 21.89 6.34 -3.63
CA CYS A 129 21.80 6.30 -5.08
C CYS A 129 21.46 7.67 -5.68
N ARG A 130 21.55 7.78 -7.00
CA ARG A 130 21.20 8.98 -7.78
C ARG A 130 19.98 8.69 -8.65
N THR A 131 19.12 9.67 -8.81
CA THR A 131 17.99 9.57 -9.73
C THR A 131 18.47 9.77 -11.17
N ALA A 132 17.96 8.94 -12.08
CA ALA A 132 17.97 9.18 -13.51
C ALA A 132 16.51 9.30 -13.96
N GLU A 133 16.17 10.46 -14.53
CA GLU A 133 14.79 10.76 -14.91
C GLU A 133 14.55 10.44 -16.38
N ASN A 134 13.38 9.91 -16.67
CA ASN A 134 12.87 9.70 -18.02
C ASN A 134 11.40 10.15 -18.04
N ASP A 135 11.18 11.32 -18.63
CA ASP A 135 9.87 11.95 -18.63
C ASP A 135 8.86 11.13 -19.44
N LEU A 136 7.66 11.00 -18.89
CA LEU A 136 6.53 10.48 -19.63
C LEU A 136 6.12 11.46 -20.72
N THR A 137 5.84 10.95 -21.91
CA THR A 137 5.35 11.72 -23.06
C THR A 137 3.92 11.30 -23.36
N TYR A 138 3.10 12.27 -23.78
CA TYR A 138 1.70 12.08 -24.20
C TYR A 138 1.61 12.13 -25.72
#